data_4c2795cb9558d7a4fc36cc596e97b02d
#
_entry.id   4c2795cb9558d7a4fc36cc596e97b02d
#
_cell.length_a   1.000
_cell.length_b   1.000
_cell.length_c   1.000
_cell.angle_alpha   90.00
_cell.angle_beta   90.00
_cell.angle_gamma   90.00
#
_symmetry.space_group_name_H-M   'P 1'
#
loop_
_entity.id
_entity.type
_entity.pdbx_description
1 polymer ?
#
loop_
_entity_poly.entity_id
_entity_poly.type
_entity_poly.pdbx_seq_one_letter_code
_entity_poly.pdbx_strand_id
1 'polypeptide(L)'
;MATSSDMVASSRAEMARLSYAEGRKRAAKRRRLLGRALIYVVLVAGAVLFMIPFAWMVSTSLKTKAEAMLLPIRWIPSHFIWSNYVNALFGPVKFVVFYKNSLIVVLTDLLGDVFVCALVGYAFARIPAPGRNVLFLLVLSTMMLPEQVLLVPTYVLYKYLHWIDRLYGLIVPNLLAGSAFYIFLFRQFFQTIHLELDDSARIDGCGRLGIFRHIILPLSRPVMVTVAILSFFGHWNSFLWPVILLKSEQNYTVAIGLRFFQSFMTESANLPLLMAASIAALLPCVIMFFVSQRYFVQGIVFTGIK
;
A
#
# COMPACT_ATOMS: atom_id res chain seq x y z
N MET A 1 -10.09 -36.96 -69.44
CA MET A 1 -8.71 -36.50 -69.55
C MET A 1 -8.67 -35.03 -69.21
N ALA A 2 -8.23 -34.65 -68.05
CA ALA A 2 -8.03 -33.25 -67.72
C ALA A 2 -6.83 -32.74 -68.49
N THR A 3 -6.99 -31.62 -69.21
CA THR A 3 -5.96 -31.08 -70.09
C THR A 3 -4.85 -30.46 -69.26
N SER A 4 -3.60 -30.47 -69.77
CA SER A 4 -2.43 -29.87 -69.05
C SER A 4 -2.63 -28.40 -68.73
N SER A 5 -3.51 -27.69 -69.39
CA SER A 5 -3.91 -26.30 -69.13
C SER A 5 -4.68 -26.15 -67.81
N ASP A 6 -5.52 -27.13 -67.45
CA ASP A 6 -6.34 -27.06 -66.22
C ASP A 6 -5.48 -27.29 -64.94
N MET A 7 -4.44 -28.16 -65.04
CA MET A 7 -3.47 -28.36 -63.97
C MET A 7 -2.59 -27.14 -63.73
N VAL A 8 -2.18 -26.43 -64.75
CA VAL A 8 -1.38 -25.18 -64.64
C VAL A 8 -2.22 -24.04 -64.07
N ALA A 9 -3.50 -23.94 -64.44
CA ALA A 9 -4.42 -22.95 -63.88
C ALA A 9 -4.72 -23.17 -62.37
N SER A 10 -4.93 -24.42 -61.96
CA SER A 10 -5.16 -24.77 -60.58
C SER A 10 -3.93 -24.50 -59.69
N SER A 11 -2.71 -24.84 -60.16
CA SER A 11 -1.46 -24.53 -59.47
C SER A 11 -1.20 -23.03 -59.28
N ARG A 12 -1.51 -22.22 -60.31
CA ARG A 12 -1.43 -20.76 -60.22
C ARG A 12 -2.41 -20.17 -59.23
N ALA A 13 -3.65 -20.68 -59.20
CA ALA A 13 -4.68 -20.25 -58.24
C ALA A 13 -4.30 -20.61 -56.80
N GLU A 14 -3.68 -21.75 -56.58
CA GLU A 14 -3.19 -22.22 -55.27
C GLU A 14 -2.01 -21.38 -54.77
N MET A 15 -1.01 -21.09 -55.62
CA MET A 15 0.08 -20.19 -55.28
C MET A 15 -0.38 -18.75 -54.97
N ALA A 16 -1.38 -18.23 -55.71
CA ALA A 16 -1.97 -16.95 -55.43
C ALA A 16 -2.69 -16.90 -54.07
N ARG A 17 -3.41 -17.99 -53.70
CA ARG A 17 -4.05 -18.12 -52.35
C ARG A 17 -3.01 -18.21 -51.22
N LEU A 18 -1.94 -18.92 -51.41
CA LEU A 18 -0.84 -19.05 -50.41
C LEU A 18 -0.14 -17.68 -50.23
N SER A 19 0.20 -16.99 -51.31
CA SER A 19 0.83 -15.65 -51.21
C SER A 19 -0.08 -14.62 -50.57
N TYR A 20 -1.40 -14.64 -50.85
CA TYR A 20 -2.36 -13.79 -50.16
C TYR A 20 -2.50 -14.09 -48.67
N ALA A 21 -2.52 -15.40 -48.30
CA ALA A 21 -2.59 -15.83 -46.92
C ALA A 21 -1.31 -15.43 -46.12
N GLU A 22 -0.13 -15.55 -46.75
CA GLU A 22 1.14 -15.09 -46.14
C GLU A 22 1.16 -13.55 -45.98
N GLY A 23 0.70 -12.81 -46.96
CA GLY A 23 0.58 -11.36 -46.88
C GLY A 23 -0.32 -10.90 -45.72
N ARG A 24 -1.47 -11.56 -45.53
CA ARG A 24 -2.38 -11.31 -44.41
C ARG A 24 -1.73 -11.64 -43.05
N LYS A 25 -1.00 -12.76 -42.95
CA LYS A 25 -0.26 -13.16 -41.72
C LYS A 25 0.82 -12.13 -41.38
N ARG A 26 1.59 -11.67 -42.39
CA ARG A 26 2.62 -10.60 -42.20
C ARG A 26 2.00 -9.27 -41.78
N ALA A 27 0.89 -8.85 -42.40
CA ALA A 27 0.17 -7.64 -42.03
C ALA A 27 -0.41 -7.72 -40.61
N ALA A 28 -0.99 -8.86 -40.22
CA ALA A 28 -1.50 -9.09 -38.88
C ALA A 28 -0.39 -9.10 -37.82
N LYS A 29 0.77 -9.70 -38.12
CA LYS A 29 1.95 -9.69 -37.26
C LYS A 29 2.50 -8.27 -37.08
N ARG A 30 2.59 -7.49 -38.19
CA ARG A 30 3.04 -6.09 -38.16
C ARG A 30 2.09 -5.21 -37.32
N ARG A 31 0.77 -5.37 -37.50
CA ARG A 31 -0.26 -4.66 -36.71
C ARG A 31 -0.17 -4.99 -35.22
N ARG A 32 0.07 -6.26 -34.86
CA ARG A 32 0.29 -6.67 -33.45
C ARG A 32 1.58 -6.08 -32.90
N LEU A 33 2.66 -6.04 -33.66
CA LEU A 33 3.93 -5.43 -33.24
C LEU A 33 3.78 -3.91 -33.04
N LEU A 34 3.13 -3.21 -33.96
CA LEU A 34 2.87 -1.78 -33.84
C LEU A 34 1.98 -1.47 -32.64
N GLY A 35 0.91 -2.28 -32.41
CA GLY A 35 0.06 -2.12 -31.24
C GLY A 35 0.83 -2.32 -29.93
N ARG A 36 1.72 -3.33 -29.86
CA ARG A 36 2.58 -3.53 -28.69
C ARG A 36 3.57 -2.37 -28.50
N ALA A 37 4.20 -1.92 -29.59
CA ALA A 37 5.13 -0.80 -29.55
C ALA A 37 4.43 0.48 -29.03
N LEU A 38 3.23 0.76 -29.49
CA LEU A 38 2.44 1.90 -29.01
C LEU A 38 2.12 1.79 -27.51
N ILE A 39 1.73 0.59 -27.04
CA ILE A 39 1.47 0.35 -25.61
C ILE A 39 2.76 0.62 -24.79
N TYR A 40 3.91 0.11 -25.23
CA TYR A 40 5.18 0.36 -24.53
C TYR A 40 5.57 1.85 -24.52
N VAL A 41 5.37 2.55 -25.64
CA VAL A 41 5.63 4.00 -25.73
C VAL A 41 4.76 4.76 -24.71
N VAL A 42 3.45 4.45 -24.65
CA VAL A 42 2.53 5.08 -23.68
C VAL A 42 2.92 4.76 -22.24
N LEU A 43 3.27 3.51 -21.96
CA LEU A 43 3.70 3.09 -20.61
C LEU A 43 5.00 3.78 -20.19
N VAL A 44 6.01 3.85 -21.08
CA VAL A 44 7.28 4.51 -20.79
C VAL A 44 7.10 6.02 -20.63
N ALA A 45 6.31 6.64 -21.52
CA ALA A 45 6.00 8.07 -21.41
C ALA A 45 5.29 8.40 -20.09
N GLY A 46 4.31 7.58 -19.70
CA GLY A 46 3.64 7.70 -18.40
C GLY A 46 4.60 7.51 -17.24
N ALA A 47 5.46 6.48 -17.28
CA ALA A 47 6.45 6.24 -16.24
C ALA A 47 7.43 7.42 -16.08
N VAL A 48 7.93 7.97 -17.20
CA VAL A 48 8.80 9.14 -17.18
C VAL A 48 8.09 10.34 -16.57
N LEU A 49 6.83 10.60 -16.97
CA LEU A 49 6.04 11.71 -16.44
C LEU A 49 5.86 11.60 -14.91
N PHE A 50 5.52 10.40 -14.41
CA PHE A 50 5.39 10.15 -12.98
C PHE A 50 6.71 10.23 -12.22
N MET A 51 7.85 9.97 -12.86
CA MET A 51 9.17 10.06 -12.23
C MET A 51 9.71 11.50 -12.13
N ILE A 52 9.18 12.45 -12.89
CA ILE A 52 9.63 13.85 -12.89
C ILE A 52 9.62 14.48 -11.47
N PRO A 53 8.53 14.42 -10.68
CA PRO A 53 8.53 15.02 -9.35
C PRO A 53 9.52 14.35 -8.39
N PHE A 54 9.73 13.03 -8.51
CA PHE A 54 10.73 12.33 -7.70
C PHE A 54 12.16 12.71 -8.10
N ALA A 55 12.44 12.82 -9.38
CA ALA A 55 13.73 13.28 -9.87
C ALA A 55 14.04 14.71 -9.39
N TRP A 56 13.03 15.60 -9.41
CA TRP A 56 13.16 16.96 -8.87
C TRP A 56 13.42 16.95 -7.36
N MET A 57 12.70 16.12 -6.61
CA MET A 57 12.87 15.95 -5.16
C MET A 57 14.29 15.49 -4.81
N VAL A 58 14.81 14.46 -5.52
CA VAL A 58 16.17 13.96 -5.34
C VAL A 58 17.21 15.03 -5.74
N SER A 59 17.02 15.68 -6.88
CA SER A 59 17.91 16.77 -7.31
C SER A 59 17.95 17.90 -6.27
N THR A 60 16.78 18.33 -5.78
CA THR A 60 16.68 19.46 -4.84
C THR A 60 17.25 19.11 -3.47
N SER A 61 17.13 17.85 -3.02
CA SER A 61 17.71 17.42 -1.74
C SER A 61 19.24 17.53 -1.69
N LEU A 62 19.89 17.55 -2.85
CA LEU A 62 21.35 17.60 -2.98
C LEU A 62 21.89 19.02 -3.30
N LYS A 63 21.03 20.04 -3.37
CA LYS A 63 21.41 21.43 -3.66
C LYS A 63 21.73 22.21 -2.40
N THR A 64 22.39 23.37 -2.61
CA THR A 64 22.42 24.43 -1.59
C THR A 64 21.06 25.10 -1.50
N LYS A 65 20.80 25.77 -0.37
CA LYS A 65 19.59 26.56 -0.16
C LYS A 65 19.42 27.64 -1.26
N ALA A 66 20.50 28.34 -1.62
CA ALA A 66 20.48 29.38 -2.65
C ALA A 66 20.13 28.77 -4.03
N GLU A 67 20.76 27.63 -4.40
CA GLU A 67 20.54 27.00 -5.69
C GLU A 67 19.12 26.43 -5.83
N ALA A 68 18.51 25.96 -4.74
CA ALA A 68 17.16 25.43 -4.75
C ALA A 68 16.08 26.51 -5.04
N MET A 69 16.42 27.78 -4.84
CA MET A 69 15.53 28.94 -5.07
C MET A 69 15.79 29.66 -6.39
N LEU A 70 16.80 29.24 -7.17
CA LEU A 70 17.13 29.88 -8.44
C LEU A 70 16.10 29.59 -9.53
N LEU A 71 15.81 30.63 -10.32
CA LEU A 71 15.06 30.51 -11.57
C LEU A 71 15.98 30.94 -12.74
N PRO A 72 16.01 30.20 -13.84
CA PRO A 72 15.28 28.95 -14.13
C PRO A 72 15.78 27.77 -13.31
N ILE A 73 14.89 26.77 -13.09
CA ILE A 73 15.20 25.57 -12.30
C ILE A 73 16.39 24.80 -12.91
N ARG A 74 17.42 24.57 -12.11
CA ARG A 74 18.51 23.70 -12.49
C ARG A 74 18.20 22.26 -12.05
N TRP A 75 18.17 21.34 -13.01
CA TRP A 75 17.88 19.92 -12.72
C TRP A 75 19.06 19.18 -12.09
N ILE A 76 20.29 19.53 -12.46
CA ILE A 76 21.51 18.92 -11.93
C ILE A 76 22.16 19.90 -10.96
N PRO A 77 22.43 19.51 -9.70
CA PRO A 77 23.12 20.32 -8.73
C PRO A 77 24.52 20.70 -9.22
N SER A 78 24.96 21.94 -8.99
CA SER A 78 26.35 22.36 -9.27
C SER A 78 27.35 21.66 -8.34
N HIS A 79 26.94 21.41 -7.09
CA HIS A 79 27.65 20.61 -6.10
C HIS A 79 26.69 19.71 -5.36
N PHE A 80 27.08 18.42 -5.16
CA PHE A 80 26.25 17.44 -4.45
C PHE A 80 26.45 17.57 -2.93
N ILE A 81 25.46 18.10 -2.21
CA ILE A 81 25.53 18.34 -0.77
C ILE A 81 24.90 17.18 -0.01
N TRP A 82 25.64 16.10 0.17
CA TRP A 82 25.19 14.92 0.92
C TRP A 82 24.93 15.19 2.40
N SER A 83 25.56 16.22 2.98
CA SER A 83 25.32 16.63 4.36
C SER A 83 23.87 17.05 4.63
N ASN A 84 23.08 17.39 3.59
CA ASN A 84 21.65 17.68 3.75
C ASN A 84 20.90 16.49 4.36
N TYR A 85 21.23 15.25 4.01
CA TYR A 85 20.60 14.08 4.61
C TYR A 85 20.96 13.90 6.08
N VAL A 86 22.22 14.11 6.43
CA VAL A 86 22.67 14.06 7.83
C VAL A 86 22.00 15.18 8.64
N ASN A 87 21.96 16.38 8.11
CA ASN A 87 21.34 17.53 8.75
C ASN A 87 19.82 17.40 8.85
N ALA A 88 19.16 16.78 7.87
CA ALA A 88 17.72 16.50 7.92
C ALA A 88 17.37 15.48 9.00
N LEU A 89 18.20 14.41 9.15
CA LEU A 89 17.94 13.32 10.08
C LEU A 89 18.37 13.63 11.51
N PHE A 90 19.54 14.25 11.69
CA PHE A 90 20.23 14.43 12.98
C PHE A 90 20.47 15.89 13.34
N GLY A 91 20.01 16.84 12.53
CA GLY A 91 20.15 18.27 12.79
C GLY A 91 19.24 18.79 13.92
N PRO A 92 18.95 20.11 13.94
CA PRO A 92 18.11 20.71 14.98
C PRO A 92 16.73 20.04 15.11
N VAL A 93 16.11 19.69 14.00
CA VAL A 93 14.89 18.87 13.95
C VAL A 93 15.32 17.41 13.97
N LYS A 94 15.19 16.75 15.10
CA LYS A 94 15.62 15.35 15.29
C LYS A 94 14.67 14.38 14.56
N PHE A 95 14.69 14.41 13.23
CA PHE A 95 13.76 13.62 12.39
C PHE A 95 13.87 12.12 12.62
N VAL A 96 15.05 11.63 13.02
CA VAL A 96 15.25 10.23 13.41
C VAL A 96 14.34 9.81 14.57
N VAL A 97 14.01 10.71 15.50
CA VAL A 97 13.08 10.42 16.61
C VAL A 97 11.66 10.22 16.07
N PHE A 98 11.22 11.08 15.14
CA PHE A 98 9.91 10.96 14.48
C PHE A 98 9.80 9.67 13.69
N TYR A 99 10.89 9.31 13.02
CA TYR A 99 10.98 8.06 12.27
C TYR A 99 10.84 6.83 13.18
N LYS A 100 11.56 6.81 14.31
CA LYS A 100 11.43 5.78 15.33
C LYS A 100 10.01 5.69 15.88
N ASN A 101 9.41 6.82 16.23
CA ASN A 101 8.04 6.89 16.75
C ASN A 101 7.04 6.31 15.75
N SER A 102 7.13 6.74 14.46
CA SER A 102 6.27 6.19 13.41
C SER A 102 6.45 4.69 13.24
N LEU A 103 7.68 4.17 13.27
CA LEU A 103 7.91 2.73 13.18
C LEU A 103 7.29 1.98 14.36
N ILE A 104 7.42 2.49 15.59
CA ILE A 104 6.80 1.88 16.77
C ILE A 104 5.27 1.82 16.61
N VAL A 105 4.63 2.94 16.27
CA VAL A 105 3.17 3.00 16.08
C VAL A 105 2.75 2.04 14.97
N VAL A 106 3.34 2.19 13.78
CA VAL A 106 2.94 1.41 12.60
C VAL A 106 3.13 -0.08 12.79
N LEU A 107 4.27 -0.52 13.33
CA LEU A 107 4.53 -1.95 13.52
C LEU A 107 3.63 -2.56 14.59
N THR A 108 3.32 -1.81 15.66
CA THR A 108 2.42 -2.30 16.71
C THR A 108 0.98 -2.36 16.23
N ASP A 109 0.52 -1.31 15.52
CA ASP A 109 -0.83 -1.28 14.96
C ASP A 109 -1.03 -2.34 13.88
N LEU A 110 -0.01 -2.57 13.05
CA LEU A 110 -0.02 -3.63 12.05
C LEU A 110 -0.18 -5.02 12.68
N LEU A 111 0.50 -5.28 13.81
CA LEU A 111 0.31 -6.53 14.55
C LEU A 111 -1.12 -6.67 15.07
N GLY A 112 -1.70 -5.60 15.62
CA GLY A 112 -3.11 -5.55 16.02
C GLY A 112 -4.06 -5.82 14.85
N ASP A 113 -3.90 -5.08 13.78
CA ASP A 113 -4.75 -5.20 12.58
C ASP A 113 -4.66 -6.59 11.93
N VAL A 114 -3.48 -7.20 11.89
CA VAL A 114 -3.33 -8.53 11.29
C VAL A 114 -3.82 -9.63 12.23
N PHE A 115 -3.45 -9.63 13.52
CA PHE A 115 -3.73 -10.75 14.41
C PHE A 115 -5.06 -10.61 15.17
N VAL A 116 -5.34 -9.42 15.72
CA VAL A 116 -6.58 -9.19 16.47
C VAL A 116 -7.77 -9.20 15.52
N CYS A 117 -7.69 -8.48 14.38
CA CYS A 117 -8.79 -8.50 13.40
C CYS A 117 -8.99 -9.87 12.76
N ALA A 118 -7.91 -10.66 12.56
CA ALA A 118 -8.05 -12.05 12.11
C ALA A 118 -8.78 -12.91 13.15
N LEU A 119 -8.42 -12.79 14.43
CA LEU A 119 -9.08 -13.55 15.50
C LEU A 119 -10.56 -13.21 15.62
N VAL A 120 -10.89 -11.92 15.59
CA VAL A 120 -12.29 -11.43 15.64
C VAL A 120 -13.03 -11.83 14.37
N GLY A 121 -12.42 -11.68 13.19
CA GLY A 121 -12.97 -12.12 11.91
C GLY A 121 -13.25 -13.61 11.87
N TYR A 122 -12.35 -14.43 12.46
CA TYR A 122 -12.55 -15.88 12.62
C TYR A 122 -13.76 -16.18 13.53
N ALA A 123 -13.87 -15.49 14.66
CA ALA A 123 -15.02 -15.66 15.55
C ALA A 123 -16.32 -15.37 14.80
N PHE A 124 -16.41 -14.27 14.06
CA PHE A 124 -17.57 -13.92 13.26
C PHE A 124 -17.81 -14.84 12.05
N ALA A 125 -16.81 -15.49 11.51
CA ALA A 125 -16.97 -16.42 10.38
C ALA A 125 -17.36 -17.84 10.80
N ARG A 126 -16.75 -18.38 11.86
CA ARG A 126 -16.72 -19.81 12.18
C ARG A 126 -17.39 -20.20 13.51
N ILE A 127 -17.43 -19.29 14.47
CA ILE A 127 -17.98 -19.64 15.79
C ILE A 127 -19.49 -19.37 15.80
N PRO A 128 -20.35 -20.41 15.97
CA PRO A 128 -21.77 -20.21 16.13
C PRO A 128 -22.04 -19.55 17.50
N ALA A 129 -22.72 -18.41 17.49
CA ALA A 129 -23.14 -17.70 18.70
C ALA A 129 -24.48 -17.00 18.45
N PRO A 130 -25.37 -16.95 19.43
CA PRO A 130 -26.61 -16.19 19.32
C PRO A 130 -26.31 -14.72 19.13
N GLY A 131 -27.02 -14.07 18.21
CA GLY A 131 -26.80 -12.65 17.91
C GLY A 131 -25.54 -12.29 17.12
N ARG A 132 -24.71 -13.27 16.69
CA ARG A 132 -23.46 -13.04 15.96
C ARG A 132 -23.61 -12.08 14.78
N ASN A 133 -24.65 -12.25 13.97
CA ASN A 133 -24.88 -11.41 12.80
C ASN A 133 -25.25 -9.97 13.18
N VAL A 134 -26.02 -9.80 14.27
CA VAL A 134 -26.36 -8.46 14.80
C VAL A 134 -25.12 -7.77 15.32
N LEU A 135 -24.28 -8.46 16.11
CA LEU A 135 -22.99 -7.93 16.58
C LEU A 135 -22.08 -7.54 15.41
N PHE A 136 -22.00 -8.38 14.38
CA PHE A 136 -21.21 -8.06 13.20
C PHE A 136 -21.76 -6.83 12.45
N LEU A 137 -23.09 -6.71 12.34
CA LEU A 137 -23.71 -5.52 11.75
C LEU A 137 -23.41 -4.26 12.56
N LEU A 138 -23.43 -4.34 13.90
CA LEU A 138 -23.00 -3.23 14.77
C LEU A 138 -21.54 -2.85 14.54
N VAL A 139 -20.64 -3.81 14.39
CA VAL A 139 -19.24 -3.52 14.03
C VAL A 139 -19.16 -2.80 12.68
N LEU A 140 -19.90 -3.24 11.67
CA LEU A 140 -19.92 -2.57 10.37
C LEU A 140 -20.54 -1.17 10.44
N SER A 141 -21.56 -0.97 11.26
CA SER A 141 -22.22 0.34 11.40
C SER A 141 -21.26 1.42 11.95
N THR A 142 -20.22 1.02 12.70
CA THR A 142 -19.20 1.98 13.16
C THR A 142 -18.45 2.64 12.00
N MET A 143 -18.32 1.97 10.85
CA MET A 143 -17.67 2.54 9.65
C MET A 143 -18.51 3.64 8.98
N MET A 144 -19.81 3.71 9.28
CA MET A 144 -20.69 4.74 8.73
C MET A 144 -20.55 6.08 9.47
N LEU A 145 -19.95 6.07 10.66
CA LEU A 145 -19.72 7.28 11.43
C LEU A 145 -18.50 8.03 10.88
N PRO A 146 -18.64 9.29 10.42
CA PRO A 146 -17.53 10.07 10.00
C PRO A 146 -16.52 10.27 11.14
N GLU A 147 -15.24 10.03 10.88
CA GLU A 147 -14.17 10.16 11.87
C GLU A 147 -14.15 11.56 12.52
N GLN A 148 -14.49 12.60 11.76
CA GLN A 148 -14.53 13.99 12.21
C GLN A 148 -15.54 14.23 13.32
N VAL A 149 -16.66 13.52 13.31
CA VAL A 149 -17.71 13.62 14.36
C VAL A 149 -17.20 13.04 15.68
N LEU A 150 -16.37 12.03 15.61
CA LEU A 150 -15.82 11.35 16.79
C LEU A 150 -14.58 12.06 17.39
N LEU A 151 -14.01 13.06 16.74
CA LEU A 151 -12.79 13.72 17.19
C LEU A 151 -12.90 14.29 18.60
N VAL A 152 -13.94 15.08 18.87
CA VAL A 152 -14.10 15.75 20.17
C VAL A 152 -14.40 14.74 21.29
N PRO A 153 -15.38 13.83 21.15
CA PRO A 153 -15.62 12.82 22.17
C PRO A 153 -14.40 11.95 22.47
N THR A 154 -13.68 11.51 21.43
CA THR A 154 -12.48 10.67 21.58
C THR A 154 -11.35 11.43 22.25
N TYR A 155 -11.13 12.71 21.87
CA TYR A 155 -10.13 13.54 22.53
C TYR A 155 -10.40 13.70 24.01
N VAL A 156 -11.68 13.96 24.41
CA VAL A 156 -12.09 14.09 25.80
C VAL A 156 -11.84 12.79 26.56
N LEU A 157 -12.22 11.65 25.98
CA LEU A 157 -11.94 10.32 26.56
C LEU A 157 -10.44 10.11 26.78
N TYR A 158 -9.61 10.40 25.78
CA TYR A 158 -8.17 10.20 25.88
C TYR A 158 -7.52 11.16 26.88
N LYS A 159 -8.11 12.37 27.07
CA LYS A 159 -7.69 13.28 28.13
C LYS A 159 -7.95 12.69 29.52
N TYR A 160 -9.12 12.10 29.75
CA TYR A 160 -9.43 11.41 31.02
C TYR A 160 -8.56 10.19 31.27
N LEU A 161 -8.19 9.46 30.20
CA LEU A 161 -7.29 8.31 30.29
C LEU A 161 -5.81 8.70 30.41
N HIS A 162 -5.47 9.98 30.39
CA HIS A 162 -4.08 10.50 30.37
C HIS A 162 -3.26 9.97 29.18
N TRP A 163 -3.91 9.81 28.02
CA TRP A 163 -3.30 9.32 26.77
C TRP A 163 -2.82 10.45 25.86
N ILE A 164 -3.13 11.72 26.18
CA ILE A 164 -2.67 12.88 25.42
C ILE A 164 -1.15 12.99 25.54
N ASP A 165 -0.52 13.34 24.43
CA ASP A 165 0.94 13.47 24.27
C ASP A 165 1.72 12.17 24.58
N ARG A 166 1.13 11.05 24.21
CA ARG A 166 1.72 9.72 24.38
C ARG A 166 1.46 8.83 23.15
N LEU A 167 2.48 8.05 22.72
CA LEU A 167 2.32 7.15 21.57
C LEU A 167 1.29 6.04 21.82
N TYR A 168 1.15 5.59 23.06
CA TYR A 168 0.14 4.57 23.37
C TYR A 168 -1.31 5.05 23.17
N GLY A 169 -1.57 6.35 23.15
CA GLY A 169 -2.85 6.91 22.75
C GLY A 169 -3.20 6.63 21.28
N LEU A 170 -2.21 6.43 20.41
CA LEU A 170 -2.39 5.98 19.04
C LEU A 170 -2.48 4.45 18.95
N ILE A 171 -1.67 3.73 19.71
CA ILE A 171 -1.45 2.29 19.63
C ILE A 171 -2.58 1.48 20.29
N VAL A 172 -2.91 1.80 21.55
CA VAL A 172 -3.80 0.94 22.37
C VAL A 172 -5.18 0.74 21.76
N PRO A 173 -5.86 1.76 21.22
CA PRO A 173 -7.17 1.58 20.60
C PRO A 173 -7.14 0.61 19.42
N ASN A 174 -6.15 0.73 18.54
CA ASN A 174 -6.02 -0.14 17.36
C ASN A 174 -5.62 -1.56 17.77
N LEU A 175 -4.72 -1.70 18.73
CA LEU A 175 -4.28 -3.01 19.23
C LEU A 175 -5.40 -3.80 19.91
N LEU A 176 -6.31 -3.12 20.64
CA LEU A 176 -7.37 -3.78 21.39
C LEU A 176 -8.67 -3.96 20.60
N ALA A 177 -9.06 -2.97 19.84
CA ALA A 177 -10.34 -2.98 19.11
C ALA A 177 -10.19 -3.43 17.65
N GLY A 178 -9.03 -3.19 17.04
CA GLY A 178 -8.81 -3.41 15.62
C GLY A 178 -9.67 -2.48 14.74
N SER A 179 -9.56 -2.69 13.44
CA SER A 179 -10.38 -1.97 12.45
C SER A 179 -11.57 -2.81 11.99
N ALA A 180 -12.78 -2.25 12.04
CA ALA A 180 -14.00 -2.90 11.53
C ALA A 180 -13.84 -3.32 10.06
N PHE A 181 -13.13 -2.54 9.25
CA PHE A 181 -12.84 -2.87 7.86
C PHE A 181 -11.97 -4.12 7.72
N TYR A 182 -10.91 -4.26 8.53
CA TYR A 182 -10.05 -5.44 8.47
C TYR A 182 -10.74 -6.68 9.05
N ILE A 183 -11.54 -6.52 10.11
CA ILE A 183 -12.42 -7.59 10.63
C ILE A 183 -13.36 -8.10 9.53
N PHE A 184 -13.94 -7.18 8.76
CA PHE A 184 -14.81 -7.53 7.62
C PHE A 184 -14.03 -8.30 6.55
N LEU A 185 -12.84 -7.83 6.13
CA LEU A 185 -12.02 -8.52 5.12
C LEU A 185 -11.66 -9.94 5.55
N PHE A 186 -11.22 -10.12 6.79
CA PHE A 186 -10.91 -11.45 7.32
C PHE A 186 -12.12 -12.34 7.37
N ARG A 187 -13.27 -11.86 7.88
CA ARG A 187 -14.50 -12.63 7.91
C ARG A 187 -14.92 -13.10 6.53
N GLN A 188 -14.94 -12.20 5.53
CA GLN A 188 -15.30 -12.55 4.16
C GLN A 188 -14.37 -13.61 3.59
N PHE A 189 -13.06 -13.44 3.77
CA PHE A 189 -12.10 -14.42 3.30
C PHE A 189 -12.27 -15.78 4.01
N PHE A 190 -12.41 -15.80 5.32
CA PHE A 190 -12.59 -17.06 6.07
C PHE A 190 -13.85 -17.82 5.67
N GLN A 191 -14.91 -17.12 5.25
CA GLN A 191 -16.13 -17.77 4.73
C GLN A 191 -15.92 -18.46 3.39
N THR A 192 -14.88 -18.16 2.62
CA THR A 192 -14.55 -18.86 1.37
C THR A 192 -13.83 -20.18 1.59
N ILE A 193 -13.27 -20.42 2.77
CA ILE A 193 -12.59 -21.67 3.11
C ILE A 193 -13.64 -22.73 3.43
N HIS A 194 -13.53 -23.95 2.89
CA HIS A 194 -14.47 -25.04 3.09
C HIS A 194 -14.59 -25.45 4.57
N LEU A 195 -15.82 -25.64 5.06
CA LEU A 195 -16.08 -26.03 6.45
C LEU A 195 -15.59 -27.45 6.78
N GLU A 196 -15.49 -28.31 5.77
CA GLU A 196 -15.01 -29.68 5.91
C GLU A 196 -13.60 -29.77 6.51
N LEU A 197 -12.77 -28.75 6.30
CA LEU A 197 -11.44 -28.65 6.92
C LEU A 197 -11.54 -28.46 8.44
N ASP A 198 -12.50 -27.66 8.89
CA ASP A 198 -12.76 -27.46 10.32
C ASP A 198 -13.28 -28.75 10.95
N ASP A 199 -14.18 -29.49 10.26
CA ASP A 199 -14.80 -30.69 10.76
C ASP A 199 -13.78 -31.86 10.83
N SER A 200 -12.95 -32.02 9.81
CA SER A 200 -11.85 -32.99 9.82
C SER A 200 -10.90 -32.74 11.01
N ALA A 201 -10.50 -31.50 11.22
CA ALA A 201 -9.62 -31.13 12.32
C ALA A 201 -10.27 -31.37 13.71
N ARG A 202 -11.59 -31.22 13.82
CA ARG A 202 -12.31 -31.56 15.06
C ARG A 202 -12.31 -33.07 15.34
N ILE A 203 -12.46 -33.87 14.29
CA ILE A 203 -12.36 -35.35 14.41
C ILE A 203 -10.96 -35.73 14.92
N ASP A 204 -9.91 -35.02 14.43
CA ASP A 204 -8.53 -35.19 14.87
C ASP A 204 -8.26 -34.60 16.28
N GLY A 205 -9.29 -34.10 16.98
CA GLY A 205 -9.18 -33.57 18.35
C GLY A 205 -8.73 -32.12 18.44
N CYS A 206 -8.63 -31.37 17.34
CA CYS A 206 -8.26 -29.97 17.36
C CYS A 206 -9.37 -29.07 17.97
N GLY A 207 -9.02 -28.29 18.98
CA GLY A 207 -9.89 -27.22 19.49
C GLY A 207 -9.95 -26.02 18.53
N ARG A 208 -10.90 -25.11 18.77
CA ARG A 208 -11.16 -23.93 17.92
C ARG A 208 -9.91 -23.07 17.66
N LEU A 209 -9.09 -22.84 18.68
CA LEU A 209 -7.84 -22.07 18.55
C LEU A 209 -6.77 -22.84 17.76
N GLY A 210 -6.76 -24.17 17.88
CA GLY A 210 -5.91 -25.05 17.08
C GLY A 210 -6.26 -24.97 15.60
N ILE A 211 -7.55 -25.05 15.25
CA ILE A 211 -8.06 -24.89 13.88
C ILE A 211 -7.66 -23.50 13.34
N PHE A 212 -7.88 -22.45 14.11
CA PHE A 212 -7.49 -21.09 13.71
C PHE A 212 -5.99 -21.01 13.38
N ARG A 213 -5.13 -21.48 14.29
CA ARG A 213 -3.68 -21.33 14.18
C ARG A 213 -3.07 -22.22 13.08
N HIS A 214 -3.53 -23.49 12.95
CA HIS A 214 -2.86 -24.47 12.10
C HIS A 214 -3.51 -24.64 10.74
N ILE A 215 -4.77 -24.23 10.57
CA ILE A 215 -5.51 -24.39 9.31
C ILE A 215 -5.86 -23.02 8.73
N ILE A 216 -6.64 -22.22 9.46
CA ILE A 216 -7.21 -20.99 8.93
C ILE A 216 -6.13 -19.94 8.65
N LEU A 217 -5.24 -19.64 9.61
CA LEU A 217 -4.20 -18.63 9.42
C LEU A 217 -3.24 -18.96 8.27
N PRO A 218 -2.69 -20.21 8.14
CA PRO A 218 -1.84 -20.55 7.01
C PRO A 218 -2.51 -20.43 5.65
N LEU A 219 -3.79 -20.83 5.54
CA LEU A 219 -4.56 -20.71 4.30
C LEU A 219 -4.91 -19.24 3.98
N SER A 220 -4.89 -18.38 4.98
CA SER A 220 -5.29 -16.96 4.88
C SER A 220 -4.12 -16.01 4.62
N ARG A 221 -2.94 -16.52 4.30
CA ARG A 221 -1.78 -15.68 3.94
C ARG A 221 -2.09 -14.57 2.94
N PRO A 222 -2.90 -14.78 1.87
CA PRO A 222 -3.20 -13.71 0.92
C PRO A 222 -3.93 -12.52 1.57
N VAL A 223 -4.97 -12.76 2.36
CA VAL A 223 -5.71 -11.68 3.03
C VAL A 223 -4.87 -11.04 4.15
N MET A 224 -4.06 -11.83 4.88
CA MET A 224 -3.14 -11.28 5.90
C MET A 224 -2.15 -10.29 5.29
N VAL A 225 -1.57 -10.63 4.14
CA VAL A 225 -0.65 -9.72 3.42
C VAL A 225 -1.40 -8.49 2.93
N THR A 226 -2.61 -8.65 2.40
CA THR A 226 -3.44 -7.51 1.97
C THR A 226 -3.73 -6.57 3.12
N VAL A 227 -4.16 -7.09 4.28
CA VAL A 227 -4.41 -6.29 5.49
C VAL A 227 -3.12 -5.63 5.97
N ALA A 228 -2.00 -6.36 6.00
CA ALA A 228 -0.72 -5.80 6.42
C ALA A 228 -0.26 -4.62 5.56
N ILE A 229 -0.47 -4.69 4.23
CA ILE A 229 -0.13 -3.60 3.31
C ILE A 229 -1.04 -2.39 3.54
N LEU A 230 -2.35 -2.61 3.61
CA LEU A 230 -3.33 -1.54 3.83
C LEU A 230 -3.12 -0.86 5.19
N SER A 231 -2.89 -1.63 6.24
CA SER A 231 -2.60 -1.17 7.59
C SER A 231 -1.30 -0.35 7.62
N PHE A 232 -0.22 -0.88 7.02
CA PHE A 232 1.05 -0.15 6.95
C PHE A 232 0.88 1.24 6.33
N PHE A 233 0.29 1.33 5.14
CA PHE A 233 0.10 2.61 4.45
C PHE A 233 -0.88 3.53 5.20
N GLY A 234 -1.93 2.98 5.80
CA GLY A 234 -2.89 3.72 6.61
C GLY A 234 -2.23 4.40 7.81
N HIS A 235 -1.49 3.63 8.61
CA HIS A 235 -0.82 4.16 9.80
C HIS A 235 0.41 5.01 9.49
N TRP A 236 1.21 4.64 8.47
CA TRP A 236 2.38 5.43 8.08
C TRP A 236 2.02 6.84 7.62
N ASN A 237 0.92 6.98 6.87
CA ASN A 237 0.44 8.27 6.37
C ASN A 237 -0.54 8.97 7.33
N SER A 238 -0.84 8.37 8.48
CA SER A 238 -1.75 8.96 9.46
C SER A 238 -1.23 10.30 9.97
N PHE A 239 -2.05 11.33 9.83
CA PHE A 239 -1.71 12.70 10.22
C PHE A 239 -2.70 13.27 11.25
N LEU A 240 -3.99 13.05 11.06
CA LEU A 240 -5.04 13.72 11.82
C LEU A 240 -4.96 13.39 13.32
N TRP A 241 -4.97 12.11 13.69
CA TRP A 241 -4.89 11.69 15.09
C TRP A 241 -3.55 12.05 15.74
N PRO A 242 -2.40 11.78 15.09
CA PRO A 242 -1.12 12.23 15.62
C PRO A 242 -1.07 13.74 15.92
N VAL A 243 -1.55 14.61 15.01
CA VAL A 243 -1.49 16.06 15.22
C VAL A 243 -2.41 16.57 16.33
N ILE A 244 -3.52 15.84 16.59
CA ILE A 244 -4.47 16.18 17.67
C ILE A 244 -3.95 15.71 19.03
N LEU A 245 -3.37 14.51 19.08
CA LEU A 245 -2.98 13.86 20.33
C LEU A 245 -1.58 14.20 20.80
N LEU A 246 -0.62 14.37 19.88
CA LEU A 246 0.78 14.60 20.21
C LEU A 246 1.08 16.10 20.23
N LYS A 247 1.72 16.57 21.32
CA LYS A 247 2.02 17.99 21.53
C LYS A 247 3.53 18.25 21.64
N SER A 248 4.26 17.31 22.22
CA SER A 248 5.70 17.40 22.40
C SER A 248 6.45 16.88 21.19
N GLU A 249 7.46 17.61 20.75
CA GLU A 249 8.30 17.26 19.60
C GLU A 249 8.87 15.84 19.70
N GLN A 250 9.30 15.42 20.89
CA GLN A 250 9.83 14.08 21.13
C GLN A 250 8.85 12.93 20.82
N ASN A 251 7.55 13.22 20.76
CA ASN A 251 6.50 12.24 20.49
C ASN A 251 5.98 12.30 19.04
N TYR A 252 6.43 13.28 18.24
CA TYR A 252 5.93 13.43 16.88
C TYR A 252 6.21 12.21 16.00
N THR A 253 5.30 11.94 15.08
CA THR A 253 5.45 10.98 13.99
C THR A 253 6.05 11.65 12.76
N VAL A 254 6.50 10.85 11.77
CA VAL A 254 7.06 11.33 10.51
C VAL A 254 6.11 12.29 9.79
N ALA A 255 4.81 11.99 9.77
CA ALA A 255 3.80 12.82 9.10
C ALA A 255 3.71 14.24 9.74
N ILE A 256 3.71 14.32 11.07
CA ILE A 256 3.81 15.62 11.78
C ILE A 256 5.16 16.26 11.54
N GLY A 257 6.23 15.47 11.64
CA GLY A 257 7.61 15.94 11.48
C GLY A 257 7.84 16.64 10.13
N LEU A 258 7.32 16.09 9.04
CA LEU A 258 7.39 16.73 7.72
C LEU A 258 6.64 18.06 7.70
N ARG A 259 5.45 18.13 8.32
CA ARG A 259 4.68 19.37 8.43
C ARG A 259 5.39 20.41 9.32
N PHE A 260 5.92 19.97 10.45
CA PHE A 260 6.69 20.80 11.35
C PHE A 260 7.96 21.33 10.65
N PHE A 261 8.64 20.47 9.91
CA PHE A 261 9.79 20.84 9.09
C PHE A 261 9.43 21.89 8.04
N GLN A 262 8.27 21.78 7.41
CA GLN A 262 7.75 22.78 6.46
C GLN A 262 7.46 24.11 7.14
N SER A 263 6.84 24.10 8.32
CA SER A 263 6.48 25.32 9.07
C SER A 263 7.70 26.04 9.62
N PHE A 264 8.69 25.31 10.15
CA PHE A 264 9.96 25.87 10.63
C PHE A 264 10.79 26.50 9.51
N MET A 265 10.51 26.13 8.26
CA MET A 265 11.23 26.58 7.07
C MET A 265 10.62 27.82 6.43
N THR A 266 9.47 28.35 6.94
CA THR A 266 8.77 29.48 6.32
C THR A 266 9.56 30.78 6.45
N GLU A 267 10.34 31.00 7.53
CA GLU A 267 11.23 32.15 7.71
C GLU A 267 12.61 31.96 7.08
N SER A 268 13.02 30.74 6.76
CA SER A 268 14.33 30.43 6.22
C SER A 268 14.28 29.23 5.26
N ALA A 269 13.38 29.25 4.29
CA ALA A 269 13.13 28.12 3.37
C ALA A 269 14.35 27.24 3.07
N ASN A 270 14.54 26.16 3.82
CA ASN A 270 15.59 25.18 3.54
C ASN A 270 14.98 23.99 2.80
N LEU A 271 14.49 24.27 1.60
CA LEU A 271 13.87 23.31 0.72
C LEU A 271 14.70 22.01 0.51
N PRO A 272 16.03 22.06 0.40
CA PRO A 272 16.89 20.89 0.35
C PRO A 272 16.73 19.94 1.54
N LEU A 273 16.66 20.46 2.77
CA LEU A 273 16.48 19.62 3.96
C LEU A 273 15.09 18.99 4.00
N LEU A 274 14.04 19.75 3.64
CA LEU A 274 12.70 19.20 3.53
C LEU A 274 12.63 18.07 2.50
N MET A 275 13.26 18.24 1.32
CA MET A 275 13.32 17.21 0.30
C MET A 275 14.11 15.98 0.76
N ALA A 276 15.21 16.16 1.48
CA ALA A 276 15.98 15.06 2.06
C ALA A 276 15.16 14.29 3.12
N ALA A 277 14.46 14.99 4.01
CA ALA A 277 13.55 14.37 4.99
C ALA A 277 12.39 13.63 4.30
N SER A 278 11.82 14.19 3.23
CA SER A 278 10.76 13.58 2.45
C SER A 278 11.21 12.29 1.76
N ILE A 279 12.43 12.25 1.23
CA ILE A 279 13.02 11.02 0.67
C ILE A 279 13.20 9.97 1.77
N ALA A 280 13.71 10.34 2.94
CA ALA A 280 13.82 9.42 4.06
C ALA A 280 12.45 8.88 4.48
N ALA A 281 11.42 9.72 4.55
CA ALA A 281 10.05 9.33 4.87
C ALA A 281 9.43 8.39 3.81
N LEU A 282 9.84 8.50 2.56
CA LEU A 282 9.37 7.66 1.45
C LEU A 282 9.97 6.24 1.48
N LEU A 283 11.19 6.07 2.02
CA LEU A 283 11.91 4.79 1.97
C LEU A 283 11.12 3.58 2.47
N PRO A 284 10.43 3.61 3.64
CA PRO A 284 9.66 2.46 4.10
C PRO A 284 8.49 2.13 3.18
N CYS A 285 7.86 3.13 2.57
CA CYS A 285 6.78 2.93 1.60
C CYS A 285 7.30 2.20 0.35
N VAL A 286 8.47 2.60 -0.14
CA VAL A 286 9.13 1.97 -1.30
C VAL A 286 9.54 0.53 -0.95
N ILE A 287 10.14 0.31 0.21
CA ILE A 287 10.51 -1.04 0.68
C ILE A 287 9.26 -1.92 0.79
N MET A 288 8.20 -1.40 1.43
CA MET A 288 6.94 -2.14 1.57
C MET A 288 6.33 -2.48 0.21
N PHE A 289 6.37 -1.56 -0.75
CA PHE A 289 5.91 -1.81 -2.12
C PHE A 289 6.68 -2.97 -2.77
N PHE A 290 8.02 -2.95 -2.74
CA PHE A 290 8.83 -4.01 -3.36
C PHE A 290 8.67 -5.37 -2.67
N VAL A 291 8.48 -5.40 -1.37
CA VAL A 291 8.19 -6.64 -0.62
C VAL A 291 6.82 -7.19 -1.00
N SER A 292 5.83 -6.33 -1.17
CA SER A 292 4.43 -6.71 -1.35
C SER A 292 4.00 -6.91 -2.81
N GLN A 293 4.73 -6.35 -3.79
CA GLN A 293 4.32 -6.37 -5.22
C GLN A 293 4.01 -7.77 -5.77
N ARG A 294 4.73 -8.80 -5.32
CA ARG A 294 4.49 -10.20 -5.73
C ARG A 294 3.09 -10.71 -5.34
N TYR A 295 2.54 -10.21 -4.25
CA TYR A 295 1.21 -10.63 -3.78
C TYR A 295 0.09 -9.92 -4.54
N PHE A 296 0.29 -8.67 -4.99
CA PHE A 296 -0.65 -7.95 -5.85
C PHE A 296 -0.82 -8.63 -7.21
N VAL A 297 0.29 -9.05 -7.82
CA VAL A 297 0.27 -9.70 -9.14
C VAL A 297 -0.47 -11.05 -9.08
N GLN A 298 -0.30 -11.82 -8.01
CA GLN A 298 -0.97 -13.11 -7.84
C GLN A 298 -2.47 -12.95 -7.55
N GLY A 299 -2.90 -11.95 -6.78
CA GLY A 299 -4.31 -11.70 -6.46
C GLY A 299 -5.17 -11.34 -7.68
N ILE A 300 -4.61 -10.63 -8.66
CA ILE A 300 -5.33 -10.24 -9.90
C ILE A 300 -5.57 -11.45 -10.82
N VAL A 301 -4.68 -12.44 -10.81
CA VAL A 301 -4.79 -13.63 -11.67
C VAL A 301 -5.93 -14.56 -11.23
N PHE A 302 -6.25 -14.64 -9.94
CA PHE A 302 -7.33 -15.50 -9.45
C PHE A 302 -8.74 -14.98 -9.74
N THR A 303 -8.92 -13.68 -10.03
CA THR A 303 -10.22 -13.09 -10.37
C THR A 303 -10.53 -13.13 -11.88
N GLY A 304 -9.61 -13.56 -12.71
CA GLY A 304 -9.69 -13.52 -14.17
C GLY A 304 -10.05 -14.85 -14.89
N ILE A 305 -10.26 -15.94 -14.16
CA ILE A 305 -10.65 -17.23 -14.76
C ILE A 305 -12.07 -17.59 -14.30
N LYS A 306 -13.03 -17.22 -15.12
CA LYS A 306 -14.32 -17.87 -15.26
C LYS A 306 -14.39 -18.51 -16.64
#